data_e70dd968896cc572a83a81101f66d22f
#
_entry.id   e70dd968896cc572a83a81101f66d22f
#
_cell.length_a   1.000
_cell.length_b   1.000
_cell.length_c   1.000
_cell.angle_alpha   90.00
_cell.angle_beta   90.00
_cell.angle_gamma   90.00
#
_symmetry.space_group_name_H-M   'P 1'
#
loop_
_entity.id
_entity.type
_entity.pdbx_description
1 polymer ?
#
loop_
_entity_poly.entity_id
_entity_poly.type
_entity_poly.pdbx_seq_one_letter_code
_entity_poly.pdbx_strand_id
1 'polypeptide(L)'
;SPVSVEKSKKVNEAAIAEGRCAVLQGSVADMMFADNWFDAVTAFETVYFWPDLPRCFREVYRVLKVGGTFLICNESNGDTDKDEKWTEIIGGMTIYKDTELKAYLEQAGFHEVQIHKKKGWLCVTARK
;
A
#
# COMPACT_ATOMS: atom_id res chain seq x y z
N SER A 1 -3.05 13.21 4.47
CA SER A 1 -3.52 14.55 4.83
C SER A 1 -2.74 15.09 6.04
N PRO A 2 -2.62 16.41 6.22
CA PRO A 2 -1.96 17.01 7.41
C PRO A 2 -2.59 16.54 8.72
N VAL A 3 -3.90 16.44 8.78
CA VAL A 3 -4.64 15.97 9.98
C VAL A 3 -4.25 14.54 10.35
N SER A 4 -4.15 13.65 9.35
CA SER A 4 -3.73 12.26 9.59
C SER A 4 -2.29 12.17 10.07
N VAL A 5 -1.41 13.01 9.55
CA VAL A 5 0.00 13.10 9.98
C VAL A 5 0.09 13.49 11.46
N GLU A 6 -0.61 14.57 11.87
CA GLU A 6 -0.60 15.02 13.25
C GLU A 6 -1.19 13.99 14.22
N LYS A 7 -2.29 13.35 13.84
CA LYS A 7 -2.87 12.26 14.64
C LYS A 7 -1.91 11.07 14.78
N SER A 8 -1.26 10.68 13.68
CA SER A 8 -0.28 9.59 13.69
C SER A 8 0.95 9.92 14.55
N LYS A 9 1.45 11.16 14.50
CA LYS A 9 2.55 11.61 15.38
C LYS A 9 2.17 11.49 16.85
N LYS A 10 0.95 11.94 17.21
CA LYS A 10 0.47 11.88 18.59
C LYS A 10 0.35 10.42 19.10
N VAL A 11 -0.19 9.53 18.29
CA VAL A 11 -0.34 8.11 18.66
C VAL A 11 1.01 7.41 18.82
N ASN A 12 2.01 7.81 18.04
CA ASN A 12 3.33 7.18 18.02
C ASN A 12 4.41 7.99 18.75
N GLU A 13 4.02 8.94 19.60
CA GLU A 13 4.92 9.89 20.25
C GLU A 13 6.10 9.20 20.97
N ALA A 14 5.83 8.17 21.75
CA ALA A 14 6.86 7.42 22.47
C ALA A 14 7.87 6.75 21.51
N ALA A 15 7.38 6.07 20.46
CA ALA A 15 8.24 5.42 19.47
C ALA A 15 9.08 6.41 18.65
N ILE A 16 8.52 7.61 18.41
CA ILE A 16 9.25 8.70 17.74
C ILE A 16 10.36 9.23 18.66
N ALA A 17 10.06 9.45 19.94
CA ALA A 17 11.05 9.91 20.91
C ALA A 17 12.20 8.91 21.09
N GLU A 18 11.93 7.60 20.99
CA GLU A 18 12.92 6.53 21.03
C GLU A 18 13.69 6.33 19.70
N GLY A 19 13.34 7.06 18.65
CA GLY A 19 13.98 6.93 17.33
C GLY A 19 13.56 5.67 16.54
N ARG A 20 12.52 4.95 16.98
CA ARG A 20 12.00 3.74 16.31
C ARG A 20 10.94 4.00 15.26
N CYS A 21 10.41 5.23 15.22
CA CYS A 21 9.32 5.60 14.31
C CYS A 21 9.57 7.01 13.77
N ALA A 22 9.24 7.21 12.50
CA ALA A 22 9.12 8.53 11.90
C ALA A 22 7.77 8.63 11.17
N VAL A 23 7.08 9.74 11.32
CA VAL A 23 5.83 10.03 10.60
C VAL A 23 6.06 11.21 9.68
N LEU A 24 5.95 10.96 8.38
CA LEU A 24 6.24 11.94 7.33
C LEU A 24 5.00 12.14 6.45
N GLN A 25 4.82 13.36 5.97
CA GLN A 25 3.86 13.64 4.92
C GLN A 25 4.53 13.46 3.55
N GLY A 26 3.87 12.75 2.64
CA GLY A 26 4.41 12.50 1.30
C GLY A 26 3.40 11.83 0.40
N SER A 27 3.82 11.54 -0.82
CA SER A 27 3.07 10.76 -1.80
C SER A 27 3.80 9.45 -2.09
N VAL A 28 3.05 8.37 -2.16
CA VAL A 28 3.59 7.07 -2.58
C VAL A 28 4.07 7.06 -4.03
N ALA A 29 3.55 7.97 -4.87
CA ALA A 29 3.96 8.11 -6.25
C ALA A 29 5.33 8.77 -6.44
N ASP A 30 5.86 9.39 -5.38
CA ASP A 30 7.16 10.09 -5.39
C ASP A 30 7.68 10.18 -3.95
N MET A 31 8.36 9.14 -3.50
CA MET A 31 8.87 9.04 -2.14
C MET A 31 10.30 9.55 -2.05
N MET A 32 10.59 10.36 -1.02
CA MET A 32 11.91 10.95 -0.77
C MET A 32 12.91 9.98 -0.11
N PHE A 33 12.77 8.70 -0.34
CA PHE A 33 13.69 7.67 0.16
C PHE A 33 14.63 7.19 -0.95
N ALA A 34 15.82 6.76 -0.55
CA ALA A 34 16.78 6.17 -1.48
C ALA A 34 16.30 4.81 -2.02
N ASP A 35 16.88 4.39 -3.13
CA ASP A 35 16.71 3.04 -3.65
C ASP A 35 17.17 2.01 -2.62
N ASN A 36 16.50 0.86 -2.56
CA ASN A 36 16.90 -0.26 -1.70
C ASN A 36 17.05 0.13 -0.21
N TRP A 37 16.08 0.87 0.31
CA TRP A 37 16.10 1.42 1.67
C TRP A 37 15.39 0.54 2.70
N PHE A 38 14.23 -0.01 2.35
CA PHE A 38 13.36 -0.73 3.28
C PHE A 38 13.45 -2.25 3.12
N ASP A 39 13.38 -2.97 4.23
CA ASP A 39 13.25 -4.43 4.25
C ASP A 39 11.83 -4.89 3.91
N ALA A 40 10.83 -4.08 4.28
CA ALA A 40 9.43 -4.32 3.98
C ALA A 40 8.66 -3.01 3.80
N VAL A 41 7.64 -3.05 2.95
CA VAL A 41 6.65 -1.98 2.80
C VAL A 41 5.26 -2.60 2.99
N THR A 42 4.40 -1.92 3.72
CA THR A 42 3.02 -2.35 3.96
C THR A 42 2.03 -1.28 3.56
N ALA A 43 0.90 -1.70 3.00
CA ALA A 43 -0.22 -0.84 2.63
C ALA A 43 -1.51 -1.45 3.17
N PHE A 44 -2.06 -0.90 4.25
CA PHE A 44 -3.31 -1.32 4.85
C PHE A 44 -4.41 -0.32 4.50
N GLU A 45 -5.46 -0.75 3.80
CA GLU A 45 -6.63 0.05 3.45
C GLU A 45 -6.29 1.36 2.70
N THR A 46 -5.20 1.42 1.97
CA THR A 46 -4.72 2.65 1.34
C THR A 46 -4.64 2.61 -0.18
N VAL A 47 -4.40 1.45 -0.77
CA VAL A 47 -4.19 1.27 -2.23
C VAL A 47 -5.38 1.76 -3.05
N TYR A 48 -6.58 1.74 -2.49
CA TYR A 48 -7.80 2.30 -3.10
C TYR A 48 -7.67 3.76 -3.58
N PHE A 49 -6.79 4.52 -2.92
CA PHE A 49 -6.64 5.96 -3.10
C PHE A 49 -5.31 6.35 -3.77
N TRP A 50 -4.51 5.37 -4.16
CA TRP A 50 -3.22 5.67 -4.78
C TRP A 50 -3.41 6.17 -6.20
N PRO A 51 -2.85 7.34 -6.55
CA PRO A 51 -2.89 7.82 -7.91
C PRO A 51 -1.93 7.02 -8.78
N ASP A 52 -2.27 6.79 -10.04
CA ASP A 52 -1.37 6.09 -10.99
C ASP A 52 -0.72 4.84 -10.36
N LEU A 53 -1.51 3.80 -10.16
CA LEU A 53 -1.08 2.58 -9.46
C LEU A 53 0.21 1.97 -10.02
N PRO A 54 0.43 1.88 -11.36
CA PRO A 54 1.70 1.41 -11.90
C PRO A 54 2.91 2.22 -11.43
N ARG A 55 2.78 3.54 -11.39
CA ARG A 55 3.84 4.43 -10.89
C ARG A 55 4.10 4.22 -9.39
N CYS A 56 3.04 4.15 -8.60
CA CYS A 56 3.15 3.91 -7.16
C CYS A 56 3.84 2.56 -6.87
N PHE A 57 3.50 1.51 -7.60
CA PHE A 57 4.14 0.21 -7.41
C PHE A 57 5.61 0.21 -7.84
N ARG A 58 5.98 0.93 -8.88
CA ARG A 58 7.39 1.13 -9.24
C ARG A 58 8.17 1.88 -8.15
N GLU A 59 7.56 2.88 -7.51
CA GLU A 59 8.18 3.59 -6.39
C GLU A 59 8.36 2.67 -5.16
N VAL A 60 7.37 1.86 -4.83
CA VAL A 60 7.52 0.84 -3.77
C VAL A 60 8.64 -0.13 -4.12
N TYR A 61 8.68 -0.61 -5.36
CA TYR A 61 9.76 -1.49 -5.83
C TYR A 61 11.13 -0.84 -5.70
N ARG A 62 11.25 0.44 -6.09
CA ARG A 62 12.50 1.18 -6.01
C ARG A 62 13.05 1.26 -4.58
N VAL A 63 12.20 1.62 -3.61
CA VAL A 63 12.62 1.82 -2.22
C VAL A 63 12.78 0.54 -1.42
N LEU A 64 12.28 -0.60 -1.89
CA LEU A 64 12.53 -1.90 -1.29
C LEU A 64 13.93 -2.41 -1.61
N LYS A 65 14.56 -3.04 -0.63
CA LYS A 65 15.78 -3.83 -0.83
C LYS A 65 15.47 -5.07 -1.66
N VAL A 66 16.46 -5.57 -2.40
CA VAL A 66 16.38 -6.86 -3.07
C VAL A 66 16.05 -7.95 -2.05
N GLY A 67 15.05 -8.78 -2.32
CA GLY A 67 14.51 -9.76 -1.39
C GLY A 67 13.51 -9.19 -0.38
N GLY A 68 13.28 -7.88 -0.39
CA GLY A 68 12.27 -7.21 0.45
C GLY A 68 10.84 -7.58 0.05
N THR A 69 9.92 -7.43 0.98
CA THR A 69 8.51 -7.80 0.81
C THR A 69 7.60 -6.58 0.78
N PHE A 70 6.68 -6.56 -0.17
CA PHE A 70 5.54 -5.65 -0.20
C PHE A 70 4.26 -6.39 0.20
N LEU A 71 3.55 -5.89 1.21
CA LEU A 71 2.28 -6.41 1.67
C LEU A 71 1.17 -5.39 1.43
N ILE A 72 0.13 -5.80 0.71
CA ILE A 72 -1.14 -5.07 0.57
C ILE A 72 -2.19 -5.84 1.35
N CYS A 73 -2.99 -5.14 2.17
CA CYS A 73 -4.12 -5.74 2.87
C CYS A 73 -5.35 -4.83 2.79
N ASN A 74 -6.40 -5.31 2.13
CA ASN A 74 -7.62 -4.58 1.84
C ASN A 74 -8.84 -5.35 2.36
N GLU A 75 -9.81 -4.65 2.96
CA GLU A 75 -11.09 -5.23 3.38
C GLU A 75 -12.01 -5.49 2.17
N SER A 76 -11.89 -4.69 1.10
CA SER A 76 -12.65 -4.85 -0.14
C SER A 76 -11.79 -5.47 -1.24
N ASN A 77 -12.30 -6.51 -1.88
CA ASN A 77 -11.57 -7.32 -2.86
C ASN A 77 -12.12 -7.25 -4.29
N GLY A 78 -13.19 -6.48 -4.52
CA GLY A 78 -13.82 -6.32 -5.82
C GLY A 78 -14.72 -7.49 -6.26
N ASP A 79 -14.96 -8.45 -5.39
CA ASP A 79 -15.74 -9.66 -5.73
C ASP A 79 -17.23 -9.55 -5.37
N THR A 80 -17.67 -8.46 -4.74
CA THR A 80 -19.05 -8.30 -4.25
C THR A 80 -19.68 -6.97 -4.67
N ASP A 81 -21.01 -6.97 -4.87
CA ASP A 81 -21.79 -5.76 -5.15
C ASP A 81 -21.71 -4.69 -4.01
N LYS A 82 -21.29 -5.11 -2.81
CA LYS A 82 -21.06 -4.20 -1.69
C LYS A 82 -19.88 -3.26 -1.97
N ASP A 83 -18.89 -3.72 -2.72
CA ASP A 83 -17.70 -2.96 -3.06
C ASP A 83 -18.04 -1.80 -4.00
N GLU A 84 -18.99 -1.98 -4.93
CA GLU A 84 -19.46 -0.92 -5.83
C GLU A 84 -20.06 0.26 -5.06
N LYS A 85 -20.80 -0.01 -3.99
CA LYS A 85 -21.39 1.04 -3.14
C LYS A 85 -20.35 1.93 -2.48
N TRP A 86 -19.21 1.38 -2.09
CA TRP A 86 -18.13 2.17 -1.50
C TRP A 86 -17.51 3.14 -2.50
N THR A 87 -17.33 2.71 -3.76
CA THR A 87 -16.79 3.57 -4.81
C THR A 87 -17.72 4.72 -5.18
N GLU A 88 -19.04 4.53 -5.04
CA GLU A 88 -20.06 5.58 -5.24
C GLU A 88 -20.07 6.58 -4.07
N ILE A 89 -19.90 6.11 -2.83
CA ILE A 89 -19.99 6.92 -1.61
C ILE A 89 -18.68 7.70 -1.37
N ILE A 90 -17.53 7.07 -1.62
CA ILE A 90 -16.21 7.65 -1.34
C ILE A 90 -15.56 8.08 -2.66
N GLY A 91 -15.53 9.39 -2.90
CA GLY A 91 -14.89 9.94 -4.10
C GLY A 91 -13.40 9.61 -4.16
N GLY A 92 -12.93 9.22 -5.34
CA GLY A 92 -11.53 8.89 -5.59
C GLY A 92 -11.11 7.50 -5.12
N MET A 93 -12.03 6.66 -4.64
CA MET A 93 -11.77 5.28 -4.27
C MET A 93 -11.87 4.38 -5.49
N THR A 94 -10.87 3.53 -5.70
CA THR A 94 -10.88 2.45 -6.69
C THR A 94 -10.60 1.12 -6.00
N ILE A 95 -11.50 0.15 -6.17
CA ILE A 95 -11.32 -1.19 -5.64
C ILE A 95 -10.77 -2.07 -6.75
N TYR A 96 -9.59 -2.64 -6.51
CA TYR A 96 -8.89 -3.50 -7.46
C TYR A 96 -9.13 -4.97 -7.11
N LYS A 97 -9.36 -5.78 -8.13
CA LYS A 97 -9.37 -7.24 -8.00
C LYS A 97 -7.96 -7.77 -7.79
N ASP A 98 -7.87 -8.95 -7.20
CA ASP A 98 -6.61 -9.66 -7.00
C ASP A 98 -5.79 -9.84 -8.28
N THR A 99 -6.46 -10.18 -9.38
CA THR A 99 -5.83 -10.35 -10.69
C THR A 99 -5.24 -9.05 -11.24
N GLU A 100 -5.90 -7.92 -11.02
CA GLU A 100 -5.41 -6.60 -11.41
C GLU A 100 -4.19 -6.19 -10.57
N LEU A 101 -4.26 -6.36 -9.25
CA LEU A 101 -3.13 -6.06 -8.37
C LEU A 101 -1.92 -6.92 -8.72
N LYS A 102 -2.13 -8.21 -8.96
CA LYS A 102 -1.06 -9.12 -9.38
C LYS A 102 -0.39 -8.66 -10.68
N ALA A 103 -1.19 -8.32 -11.70
CA ALA A 103 -0.67 -7.85 -12.98
C ALA A 103 0.16 -6.56 -12.83
N TYR A 104 -0.32 -5.59 -12.06
CA TYR A 104 0.42 -4.34 -11.81
C TYR A 104 1.69 -4.55 -11.00
N LEU A 105 1.69 -5.47 -10.03
CA LEU A 105 2.89 -5.83 -9.26
C LEU A 105 3.94 -6.46 -10.16
N GLU A 106 3.56 -7.42 -10.99
CA GLU A 106 4.47 -8.09 -11.94
C GLU A 106 5.04 -7.11 -12.97
N GLN A 107 4.23 -6.19 -13.49
CA GLN A 107 4.68 -5.12 -14.38
C GLN A 107 5.69 -4.17 -13.70
N ALA A 108 5.58 -3.94 -12.40
CA ALA A 108 6.53 -3.14 -11.64
C ALA A 108 7.86 -3.86 -11.36
N GLY A 109 7.94 -5.16 -11.61
CA GLY A 109 9.14 -5.98 -11.41
C GLY A 109 9.06 -6.97 -10.25
N PHE A 110 7.98 -6.96 -9.47
CA PHE A 110 7.79 -7.90 -8.37
C PHE A 110 7.63 -9.34 -8.86
N HIS A 111 8.07 -10.28 -8.04
CA HIS A 111 7.90 -11.71 -8.24
C HIS A 111 7.35 -12.38 -6.97
N GLU A 112 7.08 -13.68 -7.04
CA GLU A 112 6.49 -14.45 -5.95
C GLU A 112 5.23 -13.78 -5.38
N VAL A 113 4.34 -13.31 -6.26
CA VAL A 113 3.09 -12.67 -5.88
C VAL A 113 2.13 -13.74 -5.35
N GLN A 114 1.80 -13.64 -4.07
CA GLN A 114 0.87 -14.54 -3.38
C GLN A 114 -0.40 -13.81 -2.98
N ILE A 115 -1.54 -14.43 -3.22
CA ILE A 115 -2.86 -13.86 -2.95
C ILE A 115 -3.55 -14.70 -1.89
N HIS A 116 -4.04 -14.04 -0.84
CA HIS A 116 -4.81 -14.63 0.23
C HIS A 116 -6.14 -13.92 0.37
N LYS A 117 -7.25 -14.66 0.27
CA LYS A 117 -8.60 -14.15 0.42
C LYS A 117 -9.31 -14.83 1.59
N LYS A 118 -10.02 -14.07 2.41
CA LYS A 118 -10.85 -14.60 3.49
C LYS A 118 -11.99 -13.63 3.81
N LYS A 119 -13.24 -14.07 3.62
CA LYS A 119 -14.44 -13.32 4.01
C LYS A 119 -14.45 -11.86 3.51
N GLY A 120 -14.13 -11.63 2.25
CA GLY A 120 -14.05 -10.29 1.66
C GLY A 120 -12.69 -9.62 1.76
N TRP A 121 -11.85 -10.01 2.72
CA TRP A 121 -10.48 -9.53 2.83
C TRP A 121 -9.59 -10.06 1.70
N LEU A 122 -8.70 -9.21 1.28
CA LEU A 122 -7.67 -9.49 0.29
C LEU A 122 -6.31 -9.08 0.84
N CYS A 123 -5.40 -10.03 0.99
CA CYS A 123 -3.99 -9.76 1.28
C CYS A 123 -3.14 -10.26 0.12
N VAL A 124 -2.24 -9.41 -0.34
CA VAL A 124 -1.29 -9.72 -1.42
C VAL A 124 0.12 -9.46 -0.91
N THR A 125 0.99 -10.44 -1.07
CA THR A 125 2.43 -10.28 -0.82
C THR A 125 3.20 -10.41 -2.12
N ALA A 126 4.26 -9.63 -2.26
CA ALA A 126 5.14 -9.66 -3.42
C ALA A 126 6.58 -9.39 -2.99
N ARG A 127 7.55 -9.94 -3.71
CA ARG A 127 8.98 -9.79 -3.45
C ARG A 127 9.70 -9.00 -4.54
N LYS A 128 10.67 -8.23 -4.11
CA LYS A 128 11.63 -7.59 -5.05
C LYS A 128 12.73 -8.55 -5.45
#